data_b3a89c7393d2b8fbf18f6fa8406f1d5f
#
_entry.id   b3a89c7393d2b8fbf18f6fa8406f1d5f
#
_cell.length_a   1.000
_cell.length_b   1.000
_cell.length_c   1.000
_cell.angle_alpha   90.00
_cell.angle_beta   90.00
_cell.angle_gamma   90.00
#
_symmetry.space_group_name_H-M   'P 1'
#
loop_
_entity.id
_entity.type
_entity.pdbx_description
1 polymer ?
#
loop_
_entity_poly.entity_id
_entity_poly.type
_entity_poly.pdbx_seq_one_letter_code
_entity_poly.pdbx_strand_id
1 'polypeptide(L)' 'MSKNLEAYLRLNKARYKDQYVVLVDGKLVAKGKAIEKMLRNVRKSYPRKVPFVAKVPGDEVLVL' A
#
# COMPACT_ATOMS: atom_id res chain seq x y z
N MET A 1 9.11 -14.36 5.86
CA MET A 1 8.14 -13.58 5.09
C MET A 1 8.04 -12.16 5.66
N SER A 2 7.87 -11.19 4.80
CA SER A 2 7.84 -9.78 5.23
C SER A 2 6.54 -9.45 5.95
N LYS A 3 6.64 -8.68 7.04
CA LYS A 3 5.45 -8.21 7.75
C LYS A 3 4.55 -7.37 6.84
N ASN A 4 5.16 -6.61 5.95
CA ASN A 4 4.41 -5.77 5.03
C ASN A 4 3.64 -6.60 4.01
N LEU A 5 4.24 -7.64 3.48
CA LEU A 5 3.54 -8.51 2.55
C LEU A 5 2.37 -9.20 3.22
N GLU A 6 2.59 -9.71 4.43
CA GLU A 6 1.50 -10.35 5.19
C GLU A 6 0.36 -9.37 5.45
N ALA A 7 0.69 -8.15 5.85
CA ALA A 7 -0.30 -7.12 6.10
C ALA A 7 -1.08 -6.79 4.83
N TYR A 8 -0.38 -6.69 3.69
CA TYR A 8 -1.04 -6.44 2.41
C TYR A 8 -2.03 -7.55 2.07
N LEU A 9 -1.63 -8.80 2.26
CA LEU A 9 -2.49 -9.94 1.95
C LEU A 9 -3.74 -9.98 2.83
N ARG A 10 -3.67 -9.42 4.02
CA ARG A 10 -4.80 -9.36 4.95
C ARG A 10 -5.70 -8.15 4.75
N LEU A 11 -5.29 -7.18 3.95
CA LEU A 11 -6.09 -6.00 3.71
C LEU A 11 -7.41 -6.35 3.04
N ASN A 12 -8.45 -5.63 3.43
CA ASN A 12 -9.71 -5.70 2.71
C ASN A 12 -9.57 -4.89 1.43
N LYS A 13 -9.16 -5.55 0.37
CA LYS A 13 -8.82 -4.89 -0.88
C LYS A 13 -10.01 -4.20 -1.53
N ALA A 14 -11.22 -4.62 -1.18
CA ALA A 14 -12.42 -3.97 -1.69
C ALA A 14 -12.52 -2.50 -1.27
N ARG A 15 -11.92 -2.14 -0.14
CA ARG A 15 -11.93 -0.76 0.34
C ARG A 15 -10.92 0.13 -0.36
N TYR A 16 -9.95 -0.46 -1.07
CA TYR A 16 -8.84 0.29 -1.63
C TYR A 16 -8.71 0.08 -3.13
N LYS A 17 -9.80 -0.24 -3.81
CA LYS A 17 -9.76 -0.47 -5.25
C LYS A 17 -9.15 0.71 -5.99
N ASP A 18 -8.27 0.43 -6.94
CA ASP A 18 -7.57 1.40 -7.76
C ASP A 18 -6.71 2.38 -6.98
N GLN A 19 -6.41 2.07 -5.74
CA GLN A 19 -5.57 2.93 -4.91
C GLN A 19 -4.23 2.27 -4.64
N TYR A 20 -3.24 3.12 -4.41
CA TYR A 20 -1.99 2.66 -3.85
C TYR A 20 -2.12 2.57 -2.34
N VAL A 21 -1.47 1.60 -1.76
CA VAL A 21 -1.34 1.48 -0.32
C VAL A 21 0.13 1.45 0.04
N VAL A 22 0.48 2.09 1.14
CA VAL A 22 1.85 2.13 1.63
C VAL A 22 1.85 1.56 3.04
N LEU A 23 2.71 0.57 3.24
CA LEU A 23 2.84 -0.13 4.51
C LEU A 23 4.23 0.08 5.07
N VAL A 24 4.30 0.27 6.38
CA VAL A 24 5.58 0.34 7.10
C VAL A 24 5.46 -0.53 8.33
N ASP A 25 6.37 -1.49 8.46
CA ASP A 25 6.38 -2.45 9.57
C ASP A 25 5.05 -3.16 9.77
N GLY A 26 4.38 -3.48 8.67
CA GLY A 26 3.12 -4.19 8.71
C GLY A 26 1.90 -3.33 9.00
N LYS A 27 2.05 -2.01 8.98
CA LYS A 27 0.96 -1.07 9.23
C LYS A 27 0.67 -0.27 7.98
N LEU A 28 -0.61 -0.07 7.69
CA LEU A 28 -1.03 0.79 6.60
C LEU A 28 -0.86 2.24 7.04
N VAL A 29 0.06 2.95 6.39
CA VAL A 29 0.38 4.34 6.76
C VAL A 29 -0.12 5.35 5.75
N ALA A 30 -0.44 4.92 4.53
CA ALA A 30 -0.99 5.82 3.52
C ALA A 30 -1.77 5.04 2.49
N LYS A 31 -2.75 5.70 1.89
CA LYS A 31 -3.56 5.14 0.81
C LYS A 31 -4.03 6.27 -0.08
N GLY A 32 -4.25 5.98 -1.33
CA GLY A 32 -4.75 6.97 -2.28
C GLY A 32 -4.16 6.78 -3.66
N LYS A 33 -4.39 7.76 -4.53
CA LYS A 33 -3.91 7.71 -5.92
C LYS A 33 -2.67 8.54 -6.17
N ALA A 34 -2.40 9.54 -5.33
CA ALA A 34 -1.25 10.43 -5.49
C ALA A 34 -0.01 9.81 -4.84
N ILE A 35 0.55 8.79 -5.50
CA ILE A 35 1.62 7.98 -4.90
C ILE A 35 2.88 8.80 -4.61
N GLU A 36 3.24 9.75 -5.47
CA GLU A 36 4.45 10.53 -5.24
C GLU A 36 4.34 11.38 -3.98
N LYS A 37 3.19 12.03 -3.80
CA LYS A 37 2.94 12.83 -2.61
C LYS A 37 2.88 11.96 -1.36
N MET A 38 2.23 10.81 -1.48
CA MET A 38 2.13 9.86 -0.37
C MET A 38 3.51 9.39 0.08
N LEU A 39 4.35 9.00 -0.88
CA LEU A 39 5.69 8.52 -0.56
C LEU A 39 6.54 9.62 0.07
N ARG A 40 6.39 10.86 -0.40
CA ARG A 40 7.11 11.98 0.18
C ARG A 40 6.74 12.13 1.65
N ASN A 41 5.46 12.07 1.98
CA ASN A 41 5.00 12.19 3.34
C ASN A 41 5.45 11.00 4.20
N VAL A 42 5.40 9.80 3.66
CA VAL A 42 5.85 8.62 4.37
C VAL A 42 7.34 8.71 4.68
N ARG A 43 8.14 9.17 3.73
CA ARG A 43 9.58 9.32 3.95
C ARG A 43 9.90 10.35 5.04
N LYS A 44 9.09 11.39 5.15
CA LYS A 44 9.26 12.37 6.21
C LYS A 44 8.93 11.79 7.58
N SER A 45 7.89 10.98 7.65
CA SER A 45 7.45 10.37 8.92
C SER A 45 8.29 9.17 9.32
N TYR A 46 8.82 8.45 8.33
CA TYR A 46 9.56 7.21 8.57
C TYR A 46 10.88 7.21 7.80
N PRO A 47 11.79 8.15 8.11
CA PRO A 47 13.01 8.33 7.29
C PRO A 47 13.96 7.15 7.28
N ARG A 48 13.86 6.27 8.28
CA ARG A 48 14.76 5.11 8.39
C ARG A 48 14.07 3.80 8.00
N LYS A 49 12.86 3.87 7.50
CA LYS A 49 12.11 2.66 7.13
C LYS A 49 12.00 2.55 5.62
N VAL A 50 11.90 1.33 5.16
CA VAL A 50 11.66 1.06 3.75
C VAL A 50 10.16 0.80 3.57
N PRO A 51 9.44 1.69 2.90
CA PRO A 51 8.01 1.48 2.71
C PRO A 51 7.72 0.39 1.70
N PHE A 52 6.67 -0.37 1.95
CA PHE A 52 6.13 -1.33 1.01
C PHE A 52 5.00 -0.65 0.25
N VAL A 53 5.09 -0.61 -1.05
CA VAL A 53 4.11 0.06 -1.89
C VAL A 53 3.44 -0.96 -2.81
N ALA A 54 2.12 -0.93 -2.84
CA ALA A 54 1.38 -1.80 -3.74
C ALA A 54 0.18 -1.05 -4.29
N LYS A 55 -0.19 -1.36 -5.52
CA LYS A 55 -1.42 -0.86 -6.09
C LYS A 55 -2.47 -1.95 -6.00
N VAL A 56 -3.61 -1.63 -5.39
CA VAL A 56 -4.71 -2.57 -5.28
C VAL A 56 -5.48 -2.57 -6.61
N PRO A 57 -5.69 -3.74 -7.23
CA PRO A 57 -6.43 -3.80 -8.48
C PRO A 57 -7.86 -3.31 -8.29
N GLY A 58 -8.42 -2.71 -9.34
CA GLY A 58 -9.82 -2.30 -9.33
C GLY A 58 -10.75 -3.48 -9.59
N ASP A 59 -11.82 -3.23 -10.33
CA ASP A 59 -12.80 -4.27 -10.64
C ASP A 59 -12.37 -5.12 -11.83
N GLU A 60 -11.10 -5.38 -11.95
CA GLU A 60 -10.62 -6.19 -13.05
C GLU A 60 -10.97 -7.64 -12.84
N VAL A 61 -11.71 -8.15 -13.75
CA VAL A 61 -11.93 -9.58 -13.81
C VAL A 61 -10.87 -10.15 -14.74
N LEU A 62 -9.97 -10.90 -14.18
CA LEU A 62 -9.01 -11.61 -14.98
C LEU A 62 -9.72 -12.78 -15.62
N VAL A 63 -10.10 -12.61 -16.84
CA VAL A 63 -10.66 -13.70 -17.62
C VAL A 63 -9.53 -14.31 -18.42
N LEU A 64 -9.21 -15.47 -18.03
CA LEU A 64 -8.18 -16.24 -18.72
C LEU A 64 -8.82 -17.23 -19.68
#